data_7b9ec62288447311713304dc3dee0b4a
#
_entry.id   7b9ec62288447311713304dc3dee0b4a
#
_cell.length_a   1.000
_cell.length_b   1.000
_cell.length_c   1.000
_cell.angle_alpha   90.00
_cell.angle_beta   90.00
_cell.angle_gamma   90.00
#
_symmetry.space_group_name_H-M   'P 1'
#
loop_
_entity.id
_entity.type
_entity.pdbx_description
1 polymer ?
#
loop_
_entity_poly.entity_id
_entity_poly.type
_entity_poly.pdbx_seq_one_letter_code
_entity_poly.pdbx_strand_id
1 'polypeptide(L)'
;MEYEFDLVGKIGSMALIRKEDQDIDYNIFSRLGAELKPGMIWVTSGATEIGRLDYLKRTGCELCGDPEQDKADYSSQGQAILMQNYRQFIHQEYGIRQILVEHTHFNDPEKCEHIRQLLIRSARQKTIPIVNYNDPVSDEENRKMELAARREKGGEVHECVDNDETAAVIAGLVKAKTLVLMTSTEGIYRESGNPDTLVREVTGKSYEDVERQVRELQKSCHGTSRAGSNGAAAKLEYALGCVRGGTTVIIGHARHRLSDLTEGRVPCTRIGVEK
;
A
#
# COMPACT_ATOMS: atom_id res chain seq x y z
N MET A 1 11.71 12.88 -17.61
CA MET A 1 11.05 11.55 -17.56
C MET A 1 9.56 11.79 -17.64
N GLU A 2 8.85 11.11 -18.53
CA GLU A 2 7.40 11.23 -18.67
C GLU A 2 6.71 10.23 -17.74
N TYR A 3 5.82 10.71 -16.86
CA TYR A 3 5.06 9.90 -15.94
C TYR A 3 3.67 9.60 -16.48
N GLU A 4 3.18 8.38 -16.31
CA GLU A 4 1.85 7.98 -16.78
C GLU A 4 0.76 8.26 -15.71
N PHE A 5 1.15 8.32 -14.43
CA PHE A 5 0.27 8.59 -13.30
C PHE A 5 0.87 9.62 -12.34
N ASP A 6 0.03 10.48 -11.80
CA ASP A 6 0.43 11.47 -10.81
C ASP A 6 0.82 10.81 -9.49
N LEU A 7 0.03 9.81 -9.06
CA LEU A 7 0.16 9.23 -7.74
C LEU A 7 -0.33 7.77 -7.69
N VAL A 8 0.47 6.95 -7.02
CA VAL A 8 0.02 5.70 -6.40
C VAL A 8 0.02 5.92 -4.89
N GLY A 9 -1.10 5.69 -4.23
CA GLY A 9 -1.21 5.79 -2.79
C GLY A 9 -1.54 4.45 -2.15
N LYS A 10 -1.08 4.22 -0.92
CA LYS A 10 -1.41 3.04 -0.14
C LYS A 10 -1.81 3.42 1.28
N ILE A 11 -2.83 2.75 1.81
CA ILE A 11 -3.25 2.88 3.20
C ILE A 11 -3.23 1.53 3.92
N GLY A 12 -2.68 1.51 5.14
CA GLY A 12 -2.64 0.31 6.00
C GLY A 12 -3.98 0.03 6.68
N SER A 13 -4.25 -1.24 7.00
CA SER A 13 -5.52 -1.70 7.58
C SER A 13 -5.93 -0.96 8.86
N MET A 14 -4.97 -0.78 9.77
CA MET A 14 -5.24 -0.15 11.07
C MET A 14 -5.55 1.34 11.01
N ALA A 15 -5.24 1.98 9.88
CA ALA A 15 -5.64 3.37 9.65
C ALA A 15 -7.13 3.49 9.29
N LEU A 16 -7.76 2.41 8.84
CA LEU A 16 -9.17 2.37 8.47
C LEU A 16 -10.09 2.02 9.64
N ILE A 17 -9.50 1.73 10.81
CA ILE A 17 -10.22 1.32 12.01
C ILE A 17 -10.02 2.37 13.10
N ARG A 18 -11.10 2.82 13.66
CA ARG A 18 -11.14 3.71 14.82
C ARG A 18 -10.84 2.89 16.08
N LYS A 19 -9.79 3.27 16.79
CA LYS A 19 -9.29 2.47 17.92
C LYS A 19 -10.18 2.54 19.16
N GLU A 20 -10.89 3.65 19.31
CA GLU A 20 -11.68 4.00 20.49
C GLU A 20 -12.86 3.05 20.68
N ASP A 21 -13.51 2.68 19.59
CA ASP A 21 -14.73 1.85 19.60
C ASP A 21 -14.63 0.63 18.68
N GLN A 22 -13.46 0.36 18.13
CA GLN A 22 -13.21 -0.76 17.23
C GLN A 22 -14.21 -0.79 16.06
N ASP A 23 -14.41 0.35 15.43
CA ASP A 23 -15.28 0.48 14.24
C ASP A 23 -14.55 1.08 13.05
N ILE A 24 -15.19 1.02 11.87
CA ILE A 24 -14.67 1.62 10.65
C ILE A 24 -14.53 3.13 10.83
N ASP A 25 -13.37 3.68 10.48
CA ASP A 25 -13.15 5.12 10.50
C ASP A 25 -13.66 5.78 9.21
N TYR A 26 -14.94 6.12 9.19
CA TYR A 26 -15.56 6.80 8.05
C TYR A 26 -14.96 8.17 7.76
N ASN A 27 -14.30 8.83 8.72
CA ASN A 27 -13.62 10.10 8.49
C ASN A 27 -12.43 9.93 7.55
N ILE A 28 -11.70 8.81 7.65
CA ILE A 28 -10.61 8.48 6.73
C ILE A 28 -11.15 8.29 5.31
N PHE A 29 -12.24 7.52 5.14
CA PHE A 29 -12.87 7.32 3.83
C PHE A 29 -13.38 8.62 3.24
N SER A 30 -14.04 9.47 4.04
CA SER A 30 -14.53 10.77 3.60
C SER A 30 -13.40 11.69 3.15
N ARG A 31 -12.30 11.75 3.91
CA ARG A 31 -11.15 12.57 3.58
C ARG A 31 -10.45 12.08 2.32
N LEU A 32 -10.20 10.78 2.20
CA LEU A 32 -9.61 10.19 1.00
C LEU A 32 -10.52 10.35 -0.22
N GLY A 33 -11.81 10.10 -0.06
CA GLY A 33 -12.79 10.22 -1.13
C GLY A 33 -12.88 11.63 -1.72
N ALA A 34 -12.65 12.66 -0.89
CA ALA A 34 -12.60 14.05 -1.34
C ALA A 34 -11.34 14.40 -2.15
N GLU A 35 -10.26 13.61 -2.03
CA GLU A 35 -8.96 13.91 -2.66
C GLU A 35 -8.62 12.95 -3.82
N LEU A 36 -9.18 11.74 -3.81
CA LEU A 36 -8.94 10.76 -4.88
C LEU A 36 -9.63 11.17 -6.17
N LYS A 37 -8.88 11.11 -7.28
CA LYS A 37 -9.35 11.49 -8.63
C LYS A 37 -8.74 10.59 -9.71
N PRO A 38 -9.34 10.54 -10.93
CA PRO A 38 -8.74 9.87 -12.08
C PRO A 38 -7.30 10.34 -12.33
N GLY A 39 -6.41 9.41 -12.66
CA GLY A 39 -4.95 9.64 -12.71
C GLY A 39 -4.23 9.26 -11.41
N MET A 40 -4.97 8.81 -10.41
CA MET A 40 -4.44 8.20 -9.19
C MET A 40 -4.82 6.72 -9.13
N ILE A 41 -3.97 5.92 -8.48
CA ILE A 41 -4.23 4.52 -8.14
C ILE A 41 -4.19 4.41 -6.63
N TRP A 42 -5.15 3.73 -6.05
CA TRP A 42 -5.23 3.56 -4.61
C TRP A 42 -5.09 2.09 -4.21
N VAL A 43 -4.04 1.76 -3.49
CA VAL A 43 -3.82 0.43 -2.90
C VAL A 43 -4.33 0.45 -1.47
N THR A 44 -5.23 -0.44 -1.15
CA THR A 44 -5.86 -0.49 0.17
C THR A 44 -5.53 -1.79 0.89
N SER A 45 -5.64 -1.77 2.19
CA SER A 45 -5.71 -2.93 3.07
C SER A 45 -7.03 -2.87 3.84
N GLY A 46 -7.23 -3.77 4.79
CA GLY A 46 -8.29 -3.68 5.78
C GLY A 46 -9.50 -4.56 5.53
N ALA A 47 -9.56 -5.30 4.42
CA ALA A 47 -10.68 -6.21 4.16
C ALA A 47 -10.86 -7.21 5.30
N THR A 48 -9.80 -7.88 5.73
CA THR A 48 -9.84 -8.86 6.83
C THR A 48 -10.36 -8.23 8.13
N GLU A 49 -9.83 -7.07 8.53
CA GLU A 49 -10.23 -6.43 9.78
C GLU A 49 -11.66 -5.90 9.75
N ILE A 50 -12.07 -5.29 8.63
CA ILE A 50 -13.46 -4.83 8.42
C ILE A 50 -14.43 -6.02 8.45
N GLY A 51 -14.07 -7.13 7.82
CA GLY A 51 -14.89 -8.34 7.84
C GLY A 51 -15.00 -8.96 9.22
N ARG A 52 -13.87 -8.99 9.97
CA ARG A 52 -13.86 -9.44 11.37
C ARG A 52 -14.80 -8.61 12.24
N LEU A 53 -14.73 -7.29 12.13
CA LEU A 53 -15.59 -6.37 12.89
C LEU A 53 -17.07 -6.52 12.51
N ASP A 54 -17.38 -6.64 11.22
CA ASP A 54 -18.76 -6.88 10.77
C ASP A 54 -19.29 -8.24 11.27
N TYR A 55 -18.47 -9.28 11.20
CA TYR A 55 -18.83 -10.60 11.71
C TYR A 55 -19.10 -10.56 13.23
N LEU A 56 -18.18 -9.96 13.99
CA LEU A 56 -18.29 -9.82 15.44
C LEU A 56 -19.57 -9.04 15.83
N LYS A 57 -19.88 -7.95 15.15
CA LYS A 57 -21.09 -7.15 15.40
C LYS A 57 -22.39 -7.95 15.15
N ARG A 58 -22.39 -8.82 14.16
CA ARG A 58 -23.58 -9.59 13.80
C ARG A 58 -23.77 -10.83 14.66
N THR A 59 -22.69 -11.48 15.09
CA THR A 59 -22.74 -12.78 15.78
C THR A 59 -22.41 -12.70 17.26
N GLY A 60 -21.77 -11.63 17.72
CA GLY A 60 -21.32 -11.47 19.10
C GLY A 60 -20.02 -12.23 19.43
N CYS A 61 -19.42 -12.93 18.48
CA CYS A 61 -18.18 -13.69 18.67
C CYS A 61 -17.31 -13.64 17.41
N GLU A 62 -16.03 -13.95 17.57
CA GLU A 62 -15.11 -14.12 16.44
C GLU A 62 -15.13 -15.56 15.94
N LEU A 63 -14.65 -15.78 14.70
CA LEU A 63 -14.35 -17.12 14.22
C LEU A 63 -13.27 -17.75 15.10
N CYS A 64 -13.32 -19.04 15.28
CA CYS A 64 -12.40 -19.80 16.12
C CYS A 64 -11.90 -21.09 15.42
N GLY A 65 -11.82 -21.01 14.09
CA GLY A 65 -11.34 -22.07 13.24
C GLY A 65 -9.83 -22.03 13.01
N ASP A 66 -9.42 -22.47 11.83
CA ASP A 66 -8.03 -22.30 11.37
C ASP A 66 -7.75 -20.83 11.06
N PRO A 67 -6.65 -20.23 11.56
CA PRO A 67 -6.38 -18.81 11.38
C PRO A 67 -6.28 -18.34 9.92
N GLU A 68 -5.82 -19.20 9.00
CA GLU A 68 -5.72 -18.87 7.58
C GLU A 68 -7.10 -18.89 6.91
N GLN A 69 -7.93 -19.88 7.26
CA GLN A 69 -9.31 -19.96 6.81
C GLN A 69 -10.14 -18.80 7.38
N ASP A 70 -10.03 -18.51 8.67
CA ASP A 70 -10.72 -17.38 9.32
C ASP A 70 -10.33 -16.06 8.65
N LYS A 71 -9.05 -15.88 8.28
CA LYS A 71 -8.58 -14.72 7.54
C LYS A 71 -9.21 -14.63 6.15
N ALA A 72 -9.31 -15.75 5.43
CA ALA A 72 -9.94 -15.81 4.11
C ALA A 72 -11.43 -15.47 4.18
N ASP A 73 -12.15 -16.00 5.17
CA ASP A 73 -13.56 -15.73 5.40
C ASP A 73 -13.81 -14.26 5.74
N TYR A 74 -13.04 -13.69 6.68
CA TYR A 74 -13.14 -12.28 7.02
C TYR A 74 -12.81 -11.38 5.84
N SER A 75 -11.75 -11.68 5.07
CA SER A 75 -11.37 -10.86 3.93
C SER A 75 -12.42 -10.91 2.82
N SER A 76 -13.02 -12.07 2.58
CA SER A 76 -14.13 -12.23 1.62
C SER A 76 -15.31 -11.34 1.96
N GLN A 77 -15.72 -11.35 3.23
CA GLN A 77 -16.85 -10.55 3.72
C GLN A 77 -16.49 -9.05 3.74
N GLY A 78 -15.32 -8.72 4.24
CA GLY A 78 -14.90 -7.33 4.43
C GLY A 78 -14.56 -6.61 3.12
N GLN A 79 -14.13 -7.32 2.08
CA GLN A 79 -13.80 -6.71 0.79
C GLN A 79 -15.00 -5.99 0.16
N ALA A 80 -16.19 -6.57 0.25
CA ALA A 80 -17.41 -5.95 -0.26
C ALA A 80 -17.75 -4.65 0.51
N ILE A 81 -17.62 -4.69 1.84
CA ILE A 81 -17.86 -3.53 2.72
C ILE A 81 -16.83 -2.44 2.46
N LEU A 82 -15.57 -2.80 2.30
CA LEU A 82 -14.47 -1.89 1.98
C LEU A 82 -14.73 -1.15 0.67
N MET A 83 -15.13 -1.86 -0.39
CA MET A 83 -15.46 -1.26 -1.68
C MET A 83 -16.69 -0.38 -1.63
N GLN A 84 -17.71 -0.75 -0.84
CA GLN A 84 -18.89 0.07 -0.61
C GLN A 84 -18.51 1.41 0.03
N ASN A 85 -17.59 1.42 1.02
CA ASN A 85 -17.12 2.64 1.64
C ASN A 85 -16.38 3.54 0.64
N TYR A 86 -15.46 3.01 -0.16
CA TYR A 86 -14.83 3.81 -1.22
C TYR A 86 -15.87 4.38 -2.19
N ARG A 87 -16.85 3.57 -2.64
CA ARG A 87 -17.90 4.04 -3.55
C ARG A 87 -18.76 5.14 -2.93
N GLN A 88 -19.04 5.07 -1.64
CA GLN A 88 -19.88 6.03 -0.94
C GLN A 88 -19.23 7.41 -0.83
N PHE A 89 -17.91 7.47 -0.58
CA PHE A 89 -17.20 8.71 -0.28
C PHE A 89 -16.47 9.32 -1.47
N ILE A 90 -16.12 8.55 -2.48
CA ILE A 90 -15.52 9.08 -3.71
C ILE A 90 -16.59 9.82 -4.52
N HIS A 91 -16.21 10.96 -5.11
CA HIS A 91 -17.10 11.81 -5.88
C HIS A 91 -17.89 11.00 -6.95
N GLN A 92 -19.20 11.24 -7.05
CA GLN A 92 -20.11 10.40 -7.84
C GLN A 92 -19.81 10.42 -9.35
N GLU A 93 -19.20 11.47 -9.86
CA GLU A 93 -18.80 11.54 -11.29
C GLU A 93 -17.62 10.62 -11.63
N TYR A 94 -16.91 10.08 -10.62
CA TYR A 94 -15.83 9.12 -10.84
C TYR A 94 -16.31 7.70 -10.58
N GLY A 95 -15.97 6.80 -11.50
CA GLY A 95 -16.12 5.37 -11.25
C GLY A 95 -15.04 4.87 -10.30
N ILE A 96 -15.30 3.76 -9.61
CA ILE A 96 -14.25 3.01 -8.94
C ILE A 96 -14.12 1.64 -9.60
N ARG A 97 -12.90 1.09 -9.63
CA ARG A 97 -12.63 -0.27 -10.11
C ARG A 97 -11.93 -1.06 -9.04
N GLN A 98 -12.58 -2.09 -8.55
CA GLN A 98 -11.90 -3.09 -7.75
C GLN A 98 -10.95 -3.89 -8.61
N ILE A 99 -9.69 -3.97 -8.18
CA ILE A 99 -8.67 -4.83 -8.80
C ILE A 99 -8.05 -5.66 -7.69
N LEU A 100 -8.30 -6.96 -7.71
CA LEU A 100 -7.70 -7.91 -6.77
C LEU A 100 -6.50 -8.55 -7.45
N VAL A 101 -5.36 -8.48 -6.76
CA VAL A 101 -4.08 -8.96 -7.29
C VAL A 101 -3.44 -10.00 -6.38
N GLU A 102 -2.62 -10.84 -6.96
CA GLU A 102 -1.77 -11.80 -6.29
C GLU A 102 -0.34 -11.69 -6.84
N HIS A 103 0.65 -12.28 -6.16
CA HIS A 103 2.04 -12.31 -6.60
C HIS A 103 2.19 -12.83 -8.05
N THR A 104 1.35 -13.76 -8.47
CA THR A 104 1.37 -14.34 -9.84
C THR A 104 1.14 -13.30 -10.92
N HIS A 105 0.35 -12.25 -10.64
CA HIS A 105 0.06 -11.17 -11.59
C HIS A 105 1.27 -10.30 -11.91
N PHE A 106 2.23 -10.19 -11.00
CA PHE A 106 3.43 -9.37 -11.18
C PHE A 106 4.65 -10.20 -11.60
N ASN A 107 4.60 -11.51 -11.41
CA ASN A 107 5.66 -12.43 -11.76
C ASN A 107 5.46 -13.12 -13.13
N ASP A 108 4.36 -12.88 -13.80
CA ASP A 108 4.04 -13.34 -15.13
C ASP A 108 3.96 -12.14 -16.08
N PRO A 109 4.79 -12.06 -17.13
CA PRO A 109 4.84 -10.88 -18.00
C PRO A 109 3.51 -10.55 -18.70
N GLU A 110 2.73 -11.56 -19.10
CA GLU A 110 1.46 -11.35 -19.79
C GLU A 110 0.40 -10.82 -18.83
N LYS A 111 0.32 -11.41 -17.63
CA LYS A 111 -0.59 -10.95 -16.57
C LYS A 111 -0.21 -9.56 -16.09
N CYS A 112 1.09 -9.29 -15.92
CA CYS A 112 1.61 -7.99 -15.53
C CYS A 112 1.23 -6.90 -16.53
N GLU A 113 1.43 -7.13 -17.83
CA GLU A 113 1.02 -6.20 -18.88
C GLU A 113 -0.51 -6.03 -18.93
N HIS A 114 -1.27 -7.09 -18.72
CA HIS A 114 -2.73 -6.99 -18.64
C HIS A 114 -3.19 -6.06 -17.51
N ILE A 115 -2.62 -6.21 -16.30
CA ILE A 115 -2.89 -5.30 -15.16
C ILE A 115 -2.47 -3.87 -15.50
N ARG A 116 -1.27 -3.68 -16.08
CA ARG A 116 -0.81 -2.37 -16.49
C ARG A 116 -1.80 -1.67 -17.44
N GLN A 117 -2.25 -2.37 -18.47
CA GLN A 117 -3.22 -1.84 -19.43
C GLN A 117 -4.57 -1.52 -18.78
N LEU A 118 -5.02 -2.33 -17.83
CA LEU A 118 -6.24 -2.06 -17.09
C LEU A 118 -6.13 -0.76 -16.26
N LEU A 119 -5.00 -0.56 -15.58
CA LEU A 119 -4.72 0.64 -14.81
C LEU A 119 -4.67 1.88 -15.70
N ILE A 120 -3.96 1.84 -16.83
CA ILE A 120 -3.85 2.96 -17.78
C ILE A 120 -5.21 3.35 -18.35
N ARG A 121 -6.03 2.38 -18.75
CA ARG A 121 -7.38 2.66 -19.26
C ARG A 121 -8.29 3.32 -18.23
N SER A 122 -8.08 3.03 -16.95
CA SER A 122 -8.91 3.57 -15.87
C SER A 122 -8.87 5.09 -15.82
N ALA A 123 -7.70 5.70 -15.94
CA ALA A 123 -7.54 7.16 -15.94
C ALA A 123 -8.33 7.83 -17.07
N ARG A 124 -8.27 7.25 -18.28
CA ARG A 124 -9.00 7.77 -19.46
C ARG A 124 -10.51 7.63 -19.34
N GLN A 125 -10.99 6.72 -18.52
CA GLN A 125 -12.41 6.40 -18.35
C GLN A 125 -13.01 7.03 -17.08
N LYS A 126 -12.35 8.05 -16.53
CA LYS A 126 -12.75 8.74 -15.30
C LYS A 126 -13.02 7.78 -14.12
N THR A 127 -12.19 6.75 -14.01
CA THR A 127 -12.29 5.77 -12.94
C THR A 127 -11.02 5.74 -12.10
N ILE A 128 -11.18 5.40 -10.83
CA ILE A 128 -10.10 5.26 -9.86
C ILE A 128 -9.93 3.78 -9.56
N PRO A 129 -8.78 3.17 -9.88
CA PRO A 129 -8.46 1.82 -9.46
C PRO A 129 -8.28 1.76 -7.93
N ILE A 130 -9.03 0.86 -7.29
CA ILE A 130 -8.86 0.49 -5.88
C ILE A 130 -8.30 -0.93 -5.87
N VAL A 131 -7.03 -1.04 -5.54
CA VAL A 131 -6.30 -2.31 -5.60
C VAL A 131 -6.18 -2.90 -4.21
N ASN A 132 -6.39 -4.19 -4.06
CA ASN A 132 -6.11 -4.94 -2.84
C ASN A 132 -5.51 -6.30 -3.20
N TYR A 133 -4.80 -6.90 -2.25
CA TYR A 133 -4.39 -8.29 -2.38
C TYR A 133 -5.62 -9.21 -2.29
N ASN A 134 -5.60 -10.32 -3.04
CA ASN A 134 -6.72 -11.26 -3.12
C ASN A 134 -6.66 -12.30 -2.00
N ASP A 135 -6.67 -11.82 -0.75
CA ASP A 135 -6.58 -12.67 0.45
C ASP A 135 -7.57 -13.85 0.47
N PRO A 136 -8.82 -13.72 -0.05
CA PRO A 136 -9.80 -14.82 -0.03
C PRO A 136 -9.38 -16.11 -0.71
N VAL A 137 -8.54 -16.01 -1.73
CA VAL A 137 -8.10 -17.17 -2.54
C VAL A 137 -6.59 -17.41 -2.45
N SER A 138 -5.90 -16.60 -1.65
CA SER A 138 -4.45 -16.73 -1.46
C SER A 138 -4.15 -17.75 -0.38
N ASP A 139 -3.44 -18.79 -0.76
CA ASP A 139 -2.89 -19.80 0.14
C ASP A 139 -1.40 -19.55 0.35
N GLU A 140 -0.99 -19.41 1.62
CA GLU A 140 0.38 -19.03 1.96
C GLU A 140 1.41 -20.12 1.61
N GLU A 141 1.05 -21.39 1.76
CA GLU A 141 1.94 -22.50 1.43
C GLU A 141 2.17 -22.58 -0.08
N ASN A 142 1.10 -22.52 -0.86
CA ASN A 142 1.17 -22.53 -2.32
C ASN A 142 1.97 -21.33 -2.83
N ARG A 143 1.75 -20.14 -2.27
CA ARG A 143 2.53 -18.94 -2.60
C ARG A 143 4.02 -19.15 -2.35
N LYS A 144 4.41 -19.67 -1.18
CA LYS A 144 5.81 -19.94 -0.85
C LYS A 144 6.45 -20.93 -1.82
N MET A 145 5.74 -21.98 -2.18
CA MET A 145 6.22 -23.00 -3.16
C MET A 145 6.42 -22.38 -4.55
N GLU A 146 5.46 -21.60 -5.04
CA GLU A 146 5.54 -20.94 -6.35
C GLU A 146 6.71 -19.94 -6.41
N LEU A 147 6.88 -19.14 -5.36
CA LEU A 147 7.99 -18.18 -5.27
C LEU A 147 9.35 -18.86 -5.20
N ALA A 148 9.48 -19.96 -4.45
CA ALA A 148 10.69 -20.76 -4.38
C ALA A 148 11.07 -21.32 -5.75
N ALA A 149 10.11 -21.94 -6.45
CA ALA A 149 10.33 -22.47 -7.79
C ALA A 149 10.73 -21.40 -8.83
N ARG A 150 10.26 -20.16 -8.68
CA ARG A 150 10.66 -19.02 -9.53
C ARG A 150 12.07 -18.55 -9.22
N ARG A 151 12.45 -18.45 -7.94
CA ARG A 151 13.82 -18.08 -7.53
C ARG A 151 14.87 -19.03 -8.06
N GLU A 152 14.59 -20.34 -8.07
CA GLU A 152 15.46 -21.35 -8.65
C GLU A 152 15.71 -21.13 -10.15
N LYS A 153 14.76 -20.52 -10.87
CA LYS A 153 14.90 -20.18 -12.29
C LYS A 153 15.64 -18.86 -12.55
N GLY A 154 16.09 -18.17 -11.49
CA GLY A 154 16.95 -16.97 -11.57
C GLY A 154 16.26 -15.67 -12.02
N GLY A 155 14.92 -15.57 -11.91
CA GLY A 155 14.17 -14.36 -12.22
C GLY A 155 14.05 -13.40 -11.02
N GLU A 156 13.80 -12.11 -11.28
CA GLU A 156 13.33 -11.18 -10.24
C GLU A 156 11.95 -11.65 -9.76
N VAL A 157 11.76 -11.65 -8.44
CA VAL A 157 10.54 -12.20 -7.82
C VAL A 157 9.90 -11.15 -6.95
N HIS A 158 8.66 -10.78 -7.28
CA HIS A 158 7.79 -9.97 -6.43
C HIS A 158 6.99 -10.89 -5.52
N GLU A 159 7.21 -10.78 -4.23
CA GLU A 159 6.54 -11.64 -3.25
C GLU A 159 5.13 -11.17 -2.95
N CYS A 160 4.90 -9.85 -3.00
CA CYS A 160 3.65 -9.18 -2.66
C CYS A 160 3.10 -9.64 -1.30
N VAL A 161 4.01 -9.79 -0.32
CA VAL A 161 3.67 -10.23 1.03
C VAL A 161 2.75 -9.23 1.72
N ASP A 162 2.94 -7.95 1.41
CA ASP A 162 2.10 -6.88 1.91
C ASP A 162 1.72 -5.86 0.82
N ASN A 163 0.71 -5.05 1.12
CA ASN A 163 0.23 -4.04 0.19
C ASN A 163 1.19 -2.83 0.01
N ASP A 164 2.25 -2.69 0.82
CA ASP A 164 3.30 -1.70 0.59
C ASP A 164 4.16 -2.12 -0.61
N GLU A 165 4.54 -3.41 -0.68
CA GLU A 165 5.22 -3.98 -1.83
C GLU A 165 4.35 -3.89 -3.09
N THR A 166 3.08 -4.32 -2.99
CA THR A 166 2.13 -4.21 -4.10
C THR A 166 2.03 -2.78 -4.64
N ALA A 167 1.98 -1.77 -3.77
CA ALA A 167 1.92 -0.38 -4.18
C ALA A 167 3.23 0.07 -4.85
N ALA A 168 4.38 -0.38 -4.37
CA ALA A 168 5.68 -0.07 -4.96
C ALA A 168 5.83 -0.70 -6.35
N VAL A 169 5.44 -1.97 -6.51
CA VAL A 169 5.45 -2.67 -7.80
C VAL A 169 4.53 -1.96 -8.81
N ILE A 170 3.32 -1.61 -8.39
CA ILE A 170 2.38 -0.86 -9.23
C ILE A 170 2.95 0.52 -9.60
N ALA A 171 3.56 1.25 -8.65
CA ALA A 171 4.15 2.55 -8.93
C ALA A 171 5.24 2.48 -10.00
N GLY A 172 6.10 1.45 -9.96
CA GLY A 172 7.09 1.18 -11.01
C GLY A 172 6.44 0.80 -12.34
N LEU A 173 5.44 -0.08 -12.30
CA LEU A 173 4.75 -0.61 -13.48
C LEU A 173 4.07 0.49 -14.31
N VAL A 174 3.47 1.48 -13.65
CA VAL A 174 2.77 2.61 -14.30
C VAL A 174 3.60 3.89 -14.35
N LYS A 175 4.88 3.84 -14.00
CA LYS A 175 5.76 5.03 -13.95
C LYS A 175 5.11 6.18 -13.18
N ALA A 176 4.70 5.93 -11.95
CA ALA A 176 4.08 6.94 -11.11
C ALA A 176 5.07 8.03 -10.71
N LYS A 177 4.63 9.29 -10.73
CA LYS A 177 5.44 10.42 -10.26
C LYS A 177 5.70 10.34 -8.76
N THR A 178 4.69 9.93 -8.00
CA THR A 178 4.76 9.86 -6.53
C THR A 178 4.12 8.57 -6.03
N LEU A 179 4.79 7.92 -5.07
CA LEU A 179 4.23 6.85 -4.24
C LEU A 179 4.03 7.41 -2.83
N VAL A 180 2.81 7.31 -2.28
CA VAL A 180 2.51 7.70 -0.90
C VAL A 180 2.14 6.47 -0.08
N LEU A 181 2.91 6.17 0.95
CA LEU A 181 2.62 5.11 1.92
C LEU A 181 2.06 5.72 3.21
N MET A 182 0.75 5.63 3.38
CA MET A 182 0.06 6.10 4.59
C MET A 182 0.08 5.03 5.67
N THR A 183 0.69 5.38 6.80
CA THR A 183 0.98 4.45 7.90
C THR A 183 0.40 4.94 9.23
N SER A 184 0.70 4.26 10.32
CA SER A 184 0.38 4.68 11.69
C SER A 184 1.45 5.56 12.35
N THR A 185 2.49 5.97 11.58
CA THR A 185 3.59 6.82 12.05
C THR A 185 3.79 7.99 11.09
N GLU A 186 4.45 9.08 11.56
CA GLU A 186 4.72 10.25 10.72
C GLU A 186 5.73 9.98 9.61
N GLY A 187 6.46 8.89 9.69
CA GLY A 187 7.48 8.52 8.71
C GLY A 187 8.47 7.52 9.29
N ILE A 188 9.70 7.60 8.83
CA ILE A 188 10.82 6.78 9.31
C ILE A 188 11.55 7.51 10.43
N TYR A 189 11.81 6.81 11.52
CA TYR A 189 12.57 7.33 12.67
C TYR A 189 13.93 6.63 12.76
N ARG A 190 14.96 7.37 13.18
CA ARG A 190 16.27 6.76 13.47
C ARG A 190 16.23 5.89 14.72
N GLU A 191 15.41 6.29 15.71
CA GLU A 191 15.16 5.55 16.94
C GLU A 191 13.68 5.30 17.08
N SER A 192 13.30 4.03 17.16
CA SER A 192 11.90 3.65 17.29
C SER A 192 11.29 4.21 18.59
N GLY A 193 10.13 4.87 18.46
CA GLY A 193 9.44 5.48 19.60
C GLY A 193 9.94 6.87 20.00
N ASN A 194 10.98 7.40 19.36
CA ASN A 194 11.49 8.75 19.63
C ASN A 194 11.05 9.72 18.51
N PRO A 195 10.02 10.59 18.75
CA PRO A 195 9.50 11.50 17.73
C PRO A 195 10.51 12.51 17.20
N ASP A 196 11.51 12.87 17.99
CA ASP A 196 12.53 13.88 17.64
C ASP A 196 13.53 13.35 16.59
N THR A 197 13.52 12.04 16.36
CA THR A 197 14.40 11.37 15.39
C THR A 197 13.76 11.12 14.04
N LEU A 198 12.63 11.77 13.73
CA LEU A 198 11.96 11.66 12.44
C LEU A 198 12.89 12.13 11.31
N VAL A 199 13.13 11.24 10.36
CA VAL A 199 13.87 11.52 9.13
C VAL A 199 12.93 12.17 8.13
N ARG A 200 13.04 13.47 7.94
CA ARG A 200 12.13 14.20 7.04
C ARG A 200 12.44 13.99 5.57
N GLU A 201 13.73 13.91 5.23
CA GLU A 201 14.17 13.79 3.85
C GLU A 201 15.33 12.81 3.73
N VAL A 202 15.30 12.02 2.68
CA VAL A 202 16.39 11.17 2.20
C VAL A 202 16.55 11.49 0.72
N THR A 203 17.37 12.51 0.42
CA THR A 203 17.53 13.05 -0.93
C THR A 203 19.01 13.10 -1.32
N GLY A 204 19.27 13.16 -2.63
CA GLY A 204 20.62 13.24 -3.18
C GLY A 204 20.58 13.58 -4.66
N LYS A 205 21.74 13.92 -5.22
CA LYS A 205 21.86 14.28 -6.64
C LYS A 205 21.76 13.08 -7.57
N SER A 206 21.95 11.87 -7.05
CA SER A 206 21.86 10.64 -7.80
C SER A 206 21.12 9.55 -7.01
N TYR A 207 20.74 8.46 -7.69
CA TYR A 207 20.16 7.28 -7.05
C TYR A 207 21.12 6.68 -6.02
N GLU A 208 22.41 6.61 -6.33
CA GLU A 208 23.46 6.03 -5.47
C GLU A 208 23.60 6.81 -4.15
N ASP A 209 23.42 8.14 -4.19
CA ASP A 209 23.40 8.97 -3.00
C ASP A 209 22.21 8.64 -2.09
N VAL A 210 21.03 8.48 -2.68
CA VAL A 210 19.81 8.10 -1.94
C VAL A 210 19.95 6.69 -1.41
N GLU A 211 20.42 5.75 -2.21
CA GLU A 211 20.60 4.35 -1.81
C GLU A 211 21.54 4.24 -0.60
N ARG A 212 22.69 4.93 -0.62
CA ARG A 212 23.63 4.95 0.51
C ARG A 212 22.94 5.42 1.80
N GLN A 213 22.16 6.50 1.75
CA GLN A 213 21.45 7.03 2.90
C GLN A 213 20.36 6.05 3.40
N VAL A 214 19.63 5.45 2.49
CA VAL A 214 18.60 4.44 2.84
C VAL A 214 19.25 3.22 3.49
N ARG A 215 20.35 2.69 2.93
CA ARG A 215 21.09 1.56 3.53
C ARG A 215 21.59 1.86 4.93
N GLU A 216 22.02 3.10 5.20
CA GLU A 216 22.42 3.52 6.54
C GLU A 216 21.22 3.58 7.50
N LEU A 217 20.08 4.12 7.05
CA LEU A 217 18.86 4.12 7.86
C LEU A 217 18.34 2.71 8.16
N GLN A 218 18.43 1.79 7.22
CA GLN A 218 18.01 0.40 7.44
C GLN A 218 18.76 -0.26 8.60
N LYS A 219 20.02 0.09 8.85
CA LYS A 219 20.81 -0.44 9.99
C LYS A 219 20.23 -0.05 11.35
N SER A 220 19.54 1.08 11.44
CA SER A 220 18.88 1.55 12.66
C SER A 220 17.42 1.07 12.78
N CYS A 221 16.85 0.49 11.73
CA CYS A 221 15.48 -0.03 11.72
C CYS A 221 15.43 -1.41 12.37
N HIS A 222 15.28 -1.48 13.68
CA HIS A 222 15.12 -2.72 14.43
C HIS A 222 13.64 -2.99 14.74
N GLY A 223 13.18 -4.21 14.48
CA GLY A 223 11.85 -4.71 14.83
C GLY A 223 10.79 -4.56 13.75
N THR A 224 9.82 -5.47 13.80
CA THR A 224 8.60 -5.43 12.97
C THR A 224 7.49 -4.76 13.77
N SER A 225 6.71 -3.89 13.14
CA SER A 225 5.56 -3.25 13.80
C SER A 225 4.42 -4.22 14.10
N ARG A 226 4.37 -5.38 13.41
CA ARG A 226 3.39 -6.49 13.58
C ARG A 226 3.83 -7.75 12.83
N ALA A 227 3.30 -8.91 13.25
CA ALA A 227 3.31 -10.12 12.43
C ALA A 227 2.60 -9.84 11.09
N GLY A 228 3.29 -10.09 9.97
CA GLY A 228 2.76 -9.84 8.61
C GLY A 228 3.01 -8.43 8.04
N SER A 229 3.67 -7.51 8.75
CA SER A 229 4.17 -6.26 8.18
C SER A 229 5.69 -6.19 8.30
N ASN A 230 6.36 -5.95 7.17
CA ASN A 230 7.83 -5.96 7.10
C ASN A 230 8.51 -4.73 7.72
N GLY A 231 7.78 -3.86 8.40
CA GLY A 231 8.33 -2.73 9.15
C GLY A 231 8.95 -1.61 8.31
N ALA A 232 9.74 -0.76 8.99
CA ALA A 232 10.38 0.40 8.35
C ALA A 232 11.47 0.01 7.34
N ALA A 233 12.23 -1.04 7.63
CA ALA A 233 13.32 -1.52 6.77
C ALA A 233 12.80 -1.98 5.38
N ALA A 234 11.67 -2.70 5.34
CA ALA A 234 11.05 -3.13 4.10
C ALA A 234 10.47 -1.95 3.29
N LYS A 235 9.82 -0.99 3.95
CA LYS A 235 9.34 0.23 3.27
C LYS A 235 10.48 1.00 2.61
N LEU A 236 11.63 1.07 3.26
CA LEU A 236 12.83 1.68 2.70
C LEU A 236 13.35 0.90 1.49
N GLU A 237 13.30 -0.44 1.53
CA GLU A 237 13.69 -1.29 0.39
C GLU A 237 12.75 -1.07 -0.81
N TYR A 238 11.43 -1.09 -0.59
CA TYR A 238 10.46 -0.82 -1.64
C TYR A 238 10.60 0.60 -2.22
N ALA A 239 10.94 1.58 -1.35
CA ALA A 239 11.21 2.94 -1.80
C ALA A 239 12.40 3.01 -2.76
N LEU A 240 13.48 2.26 -2.52
CA LEU A 240 14.64 2.22 -3.42
C LEU A 240 14.27 1.75 -4.83
N GLY A 241 13.46 0.69 -4.94
CA GLY A 241 12.96 0.22 -6.24
C GLY A 241 12.21 1.32 -7.01
N CYS A 242 11.35 2.07 -6.32
CA CYS A 242 10.60 3.18 -6.89
C CYS A 242 11.51 4.36 -7.29
N VAL A 243 12.43 4.76 -6.44
CA VAL A 243 13.36 5.88 -6.68
C VAL A 243 14.27 5.60 -7.87
N ARG A 244 14.71 4.36 -8.06
CA ARG A 244 15.47 3.95 -9.25
C ARG A 244 14.69 4.22 -10.53
N GLY A 245 13.37 4.06 -10.50
CA GLY A 245 12.45 4.39 -11.61
C GLY A 245 12.11 5.90 -11.72
N GLY A 246 12.65 6.75 -10.86
CA GLY A 246 12.39 8.20 -10.84
C GLY A 246 11.15 8.62 -10.04
N THR A 247 10.50 7.69 -9.33
CA THR A 247 9.35 7.96 -8.47
C THR A 247 9.82 8.57 -7.13
N THR A 248 9.19 9.65 -6.69
CA THR A 248 9.38 10.16 -5.33
C THR A 248 8.50 9.35 -4.37
N VAL A 249 9.07 8.90 -3.25
CA VAL A 249 8.32 8.15 -2.23
C VAL A 249 8.09 9.03 -0.99
N ILE A 250 6.87 9.01 -0.48
CA ILE A 250 6.47 9.73 0.73
C ILE A 250 5.88 8.71 1.71
N ILE A 251 6.41 8.69 2.93
CA ILE A 251 5.91 7.86 4.02
C ILE A 251 5.38 8.80 5.10
N GLY A 252 4.11 8.68 5.44
CA GLY A 252 3.48 9.60 6.39
C GLY A 252 2.28 9.01 7.11
N HIS A 253 1.83 9.73 8.14
CA HIS A 253 0.72 9.25 8.97
C HIS A 253 -0.62 9.41 8.25
N ALA A 254 -1.44 8.36 8.30
CA ALA A 254 -2.76 8.32 7.66
C ALA A 254 -3.77 9.35 8.25
N ARG A 255 -3.47 9.98 9.38
CA ARG A 255 -4.26 11.08 9.93
C ARG A 255 -4.20 12.36 9.10
N HIS A 256 -3.15 12.54 8.29
CA HIS A 256 -2.98 13.71 7.44
C HIS A 256 -3.75 13.58 6.13
N ARG A 257 -4.02 14.71 5.50
CA ARG A 257 -4.55 14.74 4.15
C ARG A 257 -3.50 14.29 3.14
N LEU A 258 -3.94 13.66 2.07
CA LEU A 258 -3.04 13.22 1.00
C LEU A 258 -2.32 14.41 0.35
N SER A 259 -3.04 15.53 0.13
CA SER A 259 -2.48 16.77 -0.38
C SER A 259 -1.41 17.37 0.56
N ASP A 260 -1.63 17.34 1.88
CA ASP A 260 -0.67 17.87 2.85
C ASP A 260 0.63 17.06 2.87
N LEU A 261 0.53 15.73 2.72
CA LEU A 261 1.69 14.84 2.60
C LEU A 261 2.47 15.11 1.31
N THR A 262 1.77 15.19 0.17
CA THR A 262 2.42 15.39 -1.13
C THR A 262 3.08 16.75 -1.28
N GLU A 263 2.53 17.78 -0.64
CA GLU A 263 3.06 19.15 -0.64
C GLU A 263 4.04 19.42 0.51
N GLY A 264 4.26 18.45 1.42
CA GLY A 264 5.20 18.59 2.52
C GLY A 264 4.76 19.55 3.63
N ARG A 265 3.45 19.81 3.76
CA ARG A 265 2.90 20.71 4.80
C ARG A 265 2.82 20.06 6.18
N VAL A 266 3.00 18.77 6.27
CA VAL A 266 2.93 17.98 7.50
C VAL A 266 4.17 17.10 7.67
N PRO A 267 4.44 16.60 8.89
CA PRO A 267 5.53 15.66 9.10
C PRO A 267 5.39 14.41 8.21
N CYS A 268 6.45 14.09 7.50
CA CYS A 268 6.56 12.87 6.69
C CYS A 268 8.04 12.58 6.39
N THR A 269 8.32 11.41 5.85
CA THR A 269 9.62 11.09 5.24
C THR A 269 9.49 11.12 3.72
N ARG A 270 10.25 11.97 3.06
CA ARG A 270 10.35 12.07 1.60
C ARG A 270 11.65 11.43 1.13
N ILE A 271 11.56 10.54 0.15
CA ILE A 271 12.70 9.81 -0.41
C ILE A 271 12.72 10.00 -1.93
N GLY A 272 13.82 10.47 -2.49
CA GLY A 272 13.93 10.66 -3.94
C GLY A 272 15.17 11.40 -4.39
N VAL A 273 15.42 11.40 -5.69
CA VAL A 273 16.50 12.18 -6.29
C VAL A 273 16.04 13.65 -6.41
N GLU A 274 16.93 14.57 -6.08
CA GLU A 274 16.70 16.01 -6.25
C GLU A 274 16.45 16.34 -7.74
N LYS A 275 15.45 17.19 -8.00
CA LYS A 275 15.08 17.61 -9.36
C LYS A 275 15.65 18.96 -9.69
#